data_515a676d9e954d46f155999a5a0e5df6
#
_entry.id   515a676d9e954d46f155999a5a0e5df6
#
_cell.length_a   1.000
_cell.length_b   1.000
_cell.length_c   1.000
_cell.angle_alpha   90.00
_cell.angle_beta   90.00
_cell.angle_gamma   90.00
#
_symmetry.space_group_name_H-M   'P 1'
#
loop_
_entity.id
_entity.type
_entity.pdbx_description
1 polymer ?
#
loop_
_entity_poly.entity_id
_entity_poly.type
_entity_poly.pdbx_seq_one_letter_code
_entity_poly.pdbx_strand_id
1 'polypeptide(L)'
;MSKWIDFSLEERKAMIQGVVEARQIDEAATEKDWWVTAVLYALFHTSVSEYLLFKGGTSLSKGWDIINRFSEDIDLALSRDYFLNVKKLSCASCTSNTQIHNLREKGQDFLFDEFKDELAAKLAELGLEVTVLTDNDIANENGEPRKVPHDKDPSVLYVQYPSLYDSQAAYAIPTVKVEISVLSMSEPYEMRRISSLIEQTYNNEDVDSDLVQRIRTVSPARTFLEKAFLLCEEFQKDKPRTHRMTRHFYDLEKLTHTPYAEIALNDLVLYHEIVEHRRKFYHVGCVDYDKELPANIQIVPSDELMSAYEADYNEMKESFIYGQPLAFGELMEKIASIQELFRSIKSKKN
;
A
#
# COMPACT_ATOMS: atom_id res chain seq x y z
N MET A 1 -30.11 -4.89 -1.18
CA MET A 1 -28.99 -5.71 -0.71
C MET A 1 -28.49 -5.10 0.58
N SER A 2 -28.18 -5.92 1.58
CA SER A 2 -27.82 -5.40 2.91
C SER A 2 -26.30 -5.31 3.03
N LYS A 3 -25.79 -4.17 3.44
CA LYS A 3 -24.38 -4.03 3.83
C LYS A 3 -24.20 -4.60 5.24
N TRP A 4 -23.01 -5.16 5.53
CA TRP A 4 -22.71 -5.65 6.87
C TRP A 4 -23.00 -4.60 7.96
N ILE A 5 -22.74 -3.32 7.68
CA ILE A 5 -22.98 -2.23 8.63
C ILE A 5 -24.48 -2.02 8.97
N ASP A 6 -25.39 -2.49 8.12
CA ASP A 6 -26.84 -2.33 8.28
C ASP A 6 -27.44 -3.37 9.27
N PHE A 7 -26.68 -4.41 9.62
CA PHE A 7 -27.09 -5.45 10.57
C PHE A 7 -26.94 -4.98 12.02
N SER A 8 -27.62 -5.64 12.94
CA SER A 8 -27.48 -5.40 14.37
C SER A 8 -26.05 -5.68 14.85
N LEU A 9 -25.68 -5.10 15.99
CA LEU A 9 -24.36 -5.32 16.60
C LEU A 9 -24.02 -6.81 16.78
N GLU A 10 -25.02 -7.59 17.23
CA GLU A 10 -24.86 -9.02 17.48
C GLU A 10 -24.64 -9.80 16.18
N GLU A 11 -25.42 -9.51 15.16
CA GLU A 11 -25.26 -10.12 13.82
C GLU A 11 -23.92 -9.77 13.18
N ARG A 12 -23.50 -8.50 13.26
CA ARG A 12 -22.19 -8.08 12.76
C ARG A 12 -21.04 -8.83 13.42
N LYS A 13 -21.08 -9.00 14.75
CA LYS A 13 -20.08 -9.78 15.49
C LYS A 13 -20.12 -11.26 15.11
N ALA A 14 -21.30 -11.83 14.96
CA ALA A 14 -21.45 -13.22 14.52
C ALA A 14 -20.86 -13.46 13.12
N MET A 15 -21.08 -12.53 12.18
CA MET A 15 -20.50 -12.59 10.84
C MET A 15 -18.97 -12.50 10.87
N ILE A 16 -18.41 -11.60 11.68
CA ILE A 16 -16.95 -11.52 11.89
C ILE A 16 -16.42 -12.85 12.43
N GLN A 17 -17.08 -13.43 13.44
CA GLN A 17 -16.69 -14.70 14.02
C GLN A 17 -16.68 -15.83 12.95
N GLY A 18 -17.65 -15.88 12.07
CA GLY A 18 -17.66 -16.83 10.95
C GLY A 18 -16.46 -16.66 10.00
N VAL A 19 -16.01 -15.43 9.74
CA VAL A 19 -14.77 -15.17 8.96
C VAL A 19 -13.54 -15.63 9.73
N VAL A 20 -13.45 -15.33 11.04
CA VAL A 20 -12.36 -15.76 11.93
C VAL A 20 -12.20 -17.29 11.89
N GLU A 21 -13.29 -18.03 12.02
CA GLU A 21 -13.29 -19.51 11.99
C GLU A 21 -12.87 -20.05 10.62
N ALA A 22 -13.35 -19.42 9.53
CA ALA A 22 -13.05 -19.87 8.18
C ALA A 22 -11.62 -19.58 7.72
N ARG A 23 -11.03 -18.45 8.18
CA ARG A 23 -9.77 -17.91 7.64
C ARG A 23 -8.65 -17.78 8.63
N GLN A 24 -8.90 -18.00 9.93
CA GLN A 24 -7.93 -17.85 11.02
C GLN A 24 -7.31 -16.43 11.09
N ILE A 25 -8.13 -15.42 10.84
CA ILE A 25 -7.81 -13.99 10.92
C ILE A 25 -8.49 -13.45 12.18
N ASP A 26 -7.87 -12.55 12.93
CA ASP A 26 -8.49 -12.00 14.13
C ASP A 26 -9.71 -11.09 13.83
N GLU A 27 -10.52 -10.84 14.84
CA GLU A 27 -11.77 -10.10 14.73
C GLU A 27 -11.55 -8.64 14.31
N ALA A 28 -10.55 -7.97 14.89
CA ALA A 28 -10.27 -6.57 14.61
C ALA A 28 -9.72 -6.39 13.18
N ALA A 29 -8.88 -7.33 12.72
CA ALA A 29 -8.40 -7.35 11.35
C ALA A 29 -9.53 -7.61 10.33
N THR A 30 -10.48 -8.48 10.68
CA THR A 30 -11.67 -8.75 9.85
C THR A 30 -12.57 -7.52 9.75
N GLU A 31 -12.83 -6.83 10.87
CA GLU A 31 -13.57 -5.58 10.88
C GLU A 31 -12.86 -4.52 10.02
N LYS A 32 -11.56 -4.35 10.22
CA LYS A 32 -10.78 -3.37 9.47
C LYS A 32 -10.72 -3.66 7.98
N ASP A 33 -10.68 -4.93 7.57
CA ASP A 33 -10.78 -5.34 6.17
C ASP A 33 -12.07 -4.83 5.51
N TRP A 34 -13.19 -4.90 6.23
CA TRP A 34 -14.44 -4.35 5.74
C TRP A 34 -14.37 -2.84 5.55
N TRP A 35 -13.84 -2.10 6.55
CA TRP A 35 -13.67 -0.65 6.46
C TRP A 35 -12.72 -0.25 5.33
N VAL A 36 -11.62 -0.97 5.12
CA VAL A 36 -10.72 -0.78 3.98
C VAL A 36 -11.47 -0.95 2.66
N THR A 37 -12.36 -1.94 2.55
CA THR A 37 -13.17 -2.16 1.35
C THR A 37 -14.15 -1.03 1.11
N ALA A 38 -14.85 -0.58 2.13
CA ALA A 38 -15.81 0.53 2.04
C ALA A 38 -15.12 1.86 1.67
N VAL A 39 -13.94 2.14 2.26
CA VAL A 39 -13.14 3.32 1.91
C VAL A 39 -12.61 3.23 0.48
N LEU A 40 -12.13 2.07 0.03
CA LEU A 40 -11.74 1.85 -1.38
C LEU A 40 -12.93 2.07 -2.32
N TYR A 41 -14.11 1.59 -1.95
CA TYR A 41 -15.32 1.83 -2.74
C TYR A 41 -15.57 3.34 -2.89
N ALA A 42 -15.59 4.08 -1.78
CA ALA A 42 -15.79 5.53 -1.81
C ALA A 42 -14.74 6.26 -2.64
N LEU A 43 -13.45 5.93 -2.49
CA LEU A 43 -12.33 6.51 -3.23
C LEU A 43 -12.51 6.37 -4.75
N PHE A 44 -12.89 5.18 -5.21
CA PHE A 44 -13.09 4.91 -6.65
C PHE A 44 -14.47 5.34 -7.17
N HIS A 45 -15.25 6.09 -6.35
CA HIS A 45 -16.48 6.80 -6.75
C HIS A 45 -16.37 8.32 -6.61
N THR A 46 -15.16 8.84 -6.38
CA THR A 46 -14.85 10.27 -6.40
C THR A 46 -14.64 10.80 -7.82
N SER A 47 -14.57 12.11 -7.96
CA SER A 47 -14.30 12.80 -9.24
C SER A 47 -12.96 12.44 -9.88
N VAL A 48 -11.99 11.93 -9.10
CA VAL A 48 -10.67 11.52 -9.57
C VAL A 48 -10.55 10.02 -9.83
N SER A 49 -11.62 9.26 -9.74
CA SER A 49 -11.63 7.79 -9.84
C SER A 49 -10.91 7.25 -11.09
N GLU A 50 -11.04 7.92 -12.24
CA GLU A 50 -10.37 7.52 -13.48
C GLU A 50 -8.85 7.74 -13.46
N TYR A 51 -8.35 8.53 -12.51
CA TYR A 51 -6.94 8.87 -12.34
C TYR A 51 -6.30 8.13 -11.15
N LEU A 52 -7.10 7.37 -10.37
CA LEU A 52 -6.60 6.60 -9.24
C LEU A 52 -6.10 5.22 -9.67
N LEU A 53 -5.04 4.78 -9.00
CA LEU A 53 -4.46 3.44 -9.12
C LEU A 53 -4.19 2.89 -7.72
N PHE A 54 -4.76 1.73 -7.41
CA PHE A 54 -4.54 1.01 -6.16
C PHE A 54 -3.22 0.24 -6.21
N LYS A 55 -2.38 0.40 -5.21
CA LYS A 55 -1.04 -0.20 -5.14
C LYS A 55 -0.68 -0.70 -3.74
N GLY A 56 0.58 -1.04 -3.53
CA GLY A 56 1.12 -1.40 -2.21
C GLY A 56 0.76 -2.81 -1.74
N GLY A 57 0.97 -3.05 -0.44
CA GLY A 57 0.74 -4.36 0.17
C GLY A 57 -0.72 -4.79 0.14
N THR A 58 -1.63 -3.85 0.43
CA THR A 58 -3.07 -4.12 0.45
C THR A 58 -3.61 -4.47 -0.94
N SER A 59 -3.00 -3.94 -2.01
CA SER A 59 -3.34 -4.38 -3.37
C SER A 59 -2.92 -5.81 -3.66
N LEU A 60 -1.78 -6.27 -3.11
CA LEU A 60 -1.34 -7.66 -3.25
C LEU A 60 -2.26 -8.66 -2.53
N SER A 61 -2.82 -8.28 -1.38
CA SER A 61 -3.78 -9.13 -0.65
C SER A 61 -5.17 -9.07 -1.27
N LYS A 62 -5.78 -7.88 -1.36
CA LYS A 62 -7.19 -7.72 -1.77
C LYS A 62 -7.43 -7.85 -3.27
N GLY A 63 -6.49 -7.39 -4.09
CA GLY A 63 -6.65 -7.40 -5.55
C GLY A 63 -6.08 -8.64 -6.22
N TRP A 64 -5.01 -9.19 -5.68
CA TRP A 64 -4.25 -10.26 -6.32
C TRP A 64 -4.24 -11.58 -5.56
N ASP A 65 -4.62 -11.58 -4.27
CA ASP A 65 -4.62 -12.77 -3.40
C ASP A 65 -3.24 -13.49 -3.36
N ILE A 66 -2.17 -12.68 -3.30
CA ILE A 66 -0.78 -13.19 -3.36
C ILE A 66 -0.17 -13.32 -1.96
N ILE A 67 -0.54 -12.44 -1.03
CA ILE A 67 0.04 -12.40 0.31
C ILE A 67 -0.99 -12.75 1.38
N ASN A 68 -0.58 -13.57 2.34
CA ASN A 68 -1.39 -13.99 3.49
C ASN A 68 -0.90 -13.27 4.76
N ARG A 69 -0.82 -11.96 4.69
CA ARG A 69 -0.54 -11.10 5.83
C ARG A 69 -1.50 -9.94 5.89
N PHE A 70 -1.78 -9.49 7.08
CA PHE A 70 -2.58 -8.30 7.27
C PHE A 70 -1.90 -7.08 6.65
N SER A 71 -2.66 -6.35 5.86
CA SER A 71 -2.24 -5.10 5.27
C SER A 71 -3.43 -4.15 5.29
N GLU A 72 -3.29 -3.06 6.00
CA GLU A 72 -4.37 -2.20 6.44
C GLU A 72 -4.37 -0.80 5.81
N ASP A 73 -3.22 -0.40 5.27
CA ASP A 73 -3.05 0.90 4.63
C ASP A 73 -3.54 0.82 3.17
N ILE A 74 -4.22 1.86 2.71
CA ILE A 74 -4.57 2.02 1.30
C ILE A 74 -3.52 2.90 0.65
N ASP A 75 -2.73 2.32 -0.24
CA ASP A 75 -1.75 3.04 -1.05
C ASP A 75 -2.35 3.36 -2.43
N LEU A 76 -2.34 4.62 -2.82
CA LEU A 76 -2.84 5.09 -4.12
C LEU A 76 -1.79 5.90 -4.88
N ALA A 77 -1.83 5.77 -6.19
CA ALA A 77 -1.26 6.76 -7.09
C ALA A 77 -2.40 7.60 -7.68
N LEU A 78 -2.28 8.93 -7.59
CA LEU A 78 -3.13 9.86 -8.34
C LEU A 78 -2.32 10.38 -9.55
N SER A 79 -2.80 10.06 -10.75
CA SER A 79 -2.09 10.41 -11.98
C SER A 79 -1.87 11.91 -12.11
N ARG A 80 -0.67 12.30 -12.51
CA ARG A 80 -0.33 13.68 -12.86
C ARG A 80 -1.19 14.25 -13.99
N ASP A 81 -1.77 13.38 -14.81
CA ASP A 81 -2.66 13.77 -15.89
C ASP A 81 -3.93 14.46 -15.38
N TYR A 82 -4.39 14.12 -14.16
CA TYR A 82 -5.46 14.86 -13.51
C TYR A 82 -5.08 16.34 -13.30
N PHE A 83 -3.90 16.58 -12.75
CA PHE A 83 -3.42 17.93 -12.51
C PHE A 83 -3.14 18.70 -13.81
N LEU A 84 -2.59 18.01 -14.82
CA LEU A 84 -2.30 18.61 -16.11
C LEU A 84 -3.56 18.90 -16.92
N ASN A 85 -4.46 17.92 -17.04
CA ASN A 85 -5.57 17.96 -17.99
C ASN A 85 -6.87 18.50 -17.38
N VAL A 86 -7.14 18.26 -16.07
CA VAL A 86 -8.34 18.74 -15.38
C VAL A 86 -8.06 20.02 -14.61
N LYS A 87 -7.07 20.03 -13.73
CA LYS A 87 -6.70 21.21 -12.93
C LYS A 87 -5.90 22.27 -13.74
N LYS A 88 -5.42 21.93 -14.93
CA LYS A 88 -4.64 22.84 -15.82
C LYS A 88 -3.36 23.37 -15.20
N LEU A 89 -2.72 22.58 -14.32
CA LEU A 89 -1.47 22.95 -13.66
C LEU A 89 -0.26 22.59 -14.51
N SER A 90 0.45 23.59 -15.03
CA SER A 90 1.64 23.39 -15.87
C SER A 90 2.79 22.68 -15.15
N CYS A 91 2.89 22.77 -13.81
CA CYS A 91 3.89 22.05 -13.02
C CYS A 91 3.74 20.53 -13.12
N ALA A 92 2.55 20.00 -13.45
CA ALA A 92 2.32 18.57 -13.61
C ALA A 92 3.07 17.96 -14.81
N SER A 93 3.62 18.77 -15.72
CA SER A 93 4.53 18.29 -16.78
C SER A 93 5.88 17.78 -16.22
N CYS A 94 6.26 18.22 -15.02
CA CYS A 94 7.45 17.76 -14.29
C CYS A 94 8.75 17.78 -15.12
N THR A 95 8.98 18.87 -15.87
CA THR A 95 10.19 19.03 -16.69
C THR A 95 11.40 19.54 -15.89
N SER A 96 11.19 19.98 -14.65
CA SER A 96 12.25 20.44 -13.73
C SER A 96 11.94 20.05 -12.28
N ASN A 97 12.95 20.07 -11.41
CA ASN A 97 12.79 19.82 -9.97
C ASN A 97 11.85 20.82 -9.30
N THR A 98 11.87 22.09 -9.74
CA THR A 98 10.93 23.11 -9.26
C THR A 98 9.48 22.74 -9.58
N GLN A 99 9.21 22.23 -10.78
CA GLN A 99 7.87 21.77 -11.14
C GLN A 99 7.45 20.54 -10.33
N ILE A 100 8.36 19.61 -10.07
CA ILE A 100 8.09 18.43 -9.23
C ILE A 100 7.74 18.89 -7.80
N HIS A 101 8.51 19.82 -7.23
CA HIS A 101 8.24 20.40 -5.92
C HIS A 101 6.86 21.09 -5.89
N ASN A 102 6.59 21.98 -6.86
CA ASN A 102 5.31 22.67 -6.94
C ASN A 102 4.12 21.70 -7.14
N LEU A 103 4.33 20.58 -7.84
CA LEU A 103 3.28 19.56 -7.97
C LEU A 103 2.99 18.88 -6.63
N ARG A 104 4.01 18.59 -5.81
CA ARG A 104 3.81 18.04 -4.46
C ARG A 104 2.97 18.97 -3.61
N GLU A 105 3.33 20.27 -3.56
CA GLU A 105 2.56 21.28 -2.82
C GLU A 105 1.11 21.36 -3.31
N LYS A 106 0.91 21.50 -4.62
CA LYS A 106 -0.44 21.57 -5.20
C LYS A 106 -1.23 20.28 -5.05
N GLY A 107 -0.55 19.15 -5.07
CA GLY A 107 -1.16 17.84 -4.79
C GLY A 107 -1.64 17.75 -3.36
N GLN A 108 -0.84 18.17 -2.39
CA GLN A 108 -1.21 18.18 -0.98
C GLN A 108 -2.36 19.18 -0.72
N ASP A 109 -2.29 20.42 -1.27
CA ASP A 109 -3.39 21.39 -1.19
C ASP A 109 -4.72 20.77 -1.67
N PHE A 110 -4.71 20.16 -2.87
CA PHE A 110 -5.90 19.53 -3.42
C PHE A 110 -6.43 18.40 -2.52
N LEU A 111 -5.54 17.54 -2.02
CA LEU A 111 -5.94 16.40 -1.20
C LEU A 111 -6.50 16.82 0.17
N PHE A 112 -5.98 17.88 0.76
CA PHE A 112 -6.38 18.34 2.09
C PHE A 112 -7.57 19.30 2.08
N ASP A 113 -7.73 20.11 1.04
CA ASP A 113 -8.75 21.15 0.97
C ASP A 113 -10.03 20.67 0.22
N GLU A 114 -9.85 19.93 -0.90
CA GLU A 114 -10.98 19.54 -1.76
C GLU A 114 -11.31 18.04 -1.64
N PHE A 115 -10.29 17.19 -1.81
CA PHE A 115 -10.51 15.74 -1.93
C PHE A 115 -10.95 15.08 -0.61
N LYS A 116 -10.46 15.56 0.52
CA LYS A 116 -10.86 15.11 1.86
C LYS A 116 -12.38 15.24 2.04
N ASP A 117 -12.94 16.39 1.68
CA ASP A 117 -14.36 16.66 1.85
C ASP A 117 -15.20 15.83 0.86
N GLU A 118 -14.72 15.63 -0.36
CA GLU A 118 -15.36 14.74 -1.33
C GLU A 118 -15.38 13.30 -0.84
N LEU A 119 -14.26 12.79 -0.30
CA LEU A 119 -14.21 11.45 0.27
C LEU A 119 -15.18 11.30 1.45
N ALA A 120 -15.23 12.29 2.35
CA ALA A 120 -16.17 12.28 3.47
C ALA A 120 -17.62 12.25 2.99
N ALA A 121 -17.95 13.02 1.96
CA ALA A 121 -19.28 13.00 1.35
C ALA A 121 -19.63 11.64 0.75
N LYS A 122 -18.68 11.00 0.04
CA LYS A 122 -18.90 9.66 -0.54
C LYS A 122 -19.11 8.58 0.52
N LEU A 123 -18.39 8.66 1.64
CA LEU A 123 -18.60 7.75 2.78
C LEU A 123 -19.97 7.98 3.44
N ALA A 124 -20.39 9.24 3.57
CA ALA A 124 -21.71 9.59 4.08
C ALA A 124 -22.86 9.11 3.14
N GLU A 125 -22.67 9.16 1.81
CA GLU A 125 -23.61 8.58 0.82
C GLU A 125 -23.80 7.06 1.02
N LEU A 126 -22.79 6.36 1.56
CA LEU A 126 -22.89 4.95 1.92
C LEU A 126 -23.57 4.70 3.27
N GLY A 127 -23.95 5.77 3.99
CA GLY A 127 -24.53 5.70 5.33
C GLY A 127 -23.49 5.48 6.43
N LEU A 128 -22.21 5.76 6.18
CA LEU A 128 -21.11 5.53 7.12
C LEU A 128 -20.82 6.78 7.96
N GLU A 129 -20.86 6.63 9.28
CA GLU A 129 -20.49 7.67 10.23
C GLU A 129 -18.99 7.59 10.52
N VAL A 130 -18.21 8.40 9.82
CA VAL A 130 -16.74 8.44 9.92
C VAL A 130 -16.22 9.87 9.99
N THR A 131 -15.02 10.04 10.49
CA THR A 131 -14.28 11.32 10.44
C THR A 131 -13.09 11.18 9.52
N VAL A 132 -12.96 12.06 8.52
CA VAL A 132 -11.81 12.09 7.62
C VAL A 132 -10.87 13.21 8.06
N LEU A 133 -9.64 12.84 8.42
CA LEU A 133 -8.61 13.74 8.92
C LEU A 133 -7.40 13.74 7.97
N THR A 134 -6.62 14.79 8.02
CA THR A 134 -5.33 14.91 7.32
C THR A 134 -4.17 14.71 8.28
N ASP A 135 -2.95 14.62 7.77
CA ASP A 135 -1.74 14.65 8.60
C ASP A 135 -1.67 15.89 9.53
N ASN A 136 -2.26 17.02 9.12
CA ASN A 136 -2.26 18.27 9.90
C ASN A 136 -3.25 18.23 11.06
N ASP A 137 -4.26 17.38 11.00
CA ASP A 137 -5.30 17.21 12.03
C ASP A 137 -4.86 16.24 13.14
N ILE A 138 -3.78 15.47 12.91
CA ILE A 138 -3.26 14.48 13.85
C ILE A 138 -2.27 15.14 14.82
N ALA A 139 -2.51 14.96 16.12
CA ALA A 139 -1.58 15.41 17.14
C ALA A 139 -0.30 14.54 17.18
N ASN A 140 0.84 15.17 17.50
CA ASN A 140 2.07 14.47 17.82
C ASN A 140 1.98 13.81 19.22
N GLU A 141 3.02 13.09 19.64
CA GLU A 141 3.10 12.41 20.94
C GLU A 141 2.94 13.37 22.14
N ASN A 142 3.16 14.66 21.94
CA ASN A 142 3.00 15.73 22.95
C ASN A 142 1.61 16.39 22.93
N GLY A 143 0.71 15.95 22.06
CA GLY A 143 -0.63 16.55 21.89
C GLY A 143 -0.66 17.83 21.05
N GLU A 144 0.45 18.21 20.40
CA GLU A 144 0.51 19.38 19.52
C GLU A 144 0.19 18.99 18.07
N PRO A 145 -0.35 19.91 17.24
CA PRO A 145 -0.56 19.66 15.82
C PRO A 145 0.72 19.18 15.13
N ARG A 146 0.62 18.13 14.37
CA ARG A 146 1.76 17.56 13.62
C ARG A 146 2.18 18.52 12.52
N LYS A 147 3.44 18.95 12.53
CA LYS A 147 3.99 19.77 11.44
C LYS A 147 4.46 18.86 10.31
N VAL A 148 3.70 18.82 9.25
CA VAL A 148 4.05 18.04 8.05
C VAL A 148 4.59 19.00 6.98
N PRO A 149 5.70 18.66 6.29
CA PRO A 149 6.17 19.47 5.18
C PRO A 149 5.08 19.62 4.11
N HIS A 150 4.92 20.85 3.60
CA HIS A 150 3.89 21.18 2.61
C HIS A 150 4.11 20.48 1.25
N ASP A 151 5.31 19.96 1.01
CA ASP A 151 5.67 19.20 -0.20
C ASP A 151 5.83 17.71 0.06
N LYS A 152 5.24 17.19 1.15
CA LYS A 152 5.28 15.75 1.46
C LYS A 152 4.51 14.95 0.42
N ASP A 153 5.15 13.94 -0.14
CA ASP A 153 4.53 12.90 -0.98
C ASP A 153 4.99 11.51 -0.50
N PRO A 154 4.08 10.58 -0.21
CA PRO A 154 2.63 10.69 -0.29
C PRO A 154 2.00 11.57 0.80
N SER A 155 0.90 12.23 0.47
CA SER A 155 0.00 12.85 1.43
C SER A 155 -0.89 11.79 2.07
N VAL A 156 -1.29 11.99 3.33
CA VAL A 156 -2.04 10.99 4.09
C VAL A 156 -3.39 11.53 4.56
N LEU A 157 -4.44 10.75 4.31
CA LEU A 157 -5.74 10.91 4.93
C LEU A 157 -5.99 9.76 5.91
N TYR A 158 -6.72 10.05 6.98
CA TYR A 158 -7.09 9.10 8.02
C TYR A 158 -8.60 9.05 8.12
N VAL A 159 -9.20 7.88 7.84
CA VAL A 159 -10.63 7.65 7.99
C VAL A 159 -10.87 6.94 9.32
N GLN A 160 -11.30 7.69 10.33
CA GLN A 160 -11.63 7.15 11.64
C GLN A 160 -13.06 6.62 11.63
N TYR A 161 -13.25 5.40 12.16
CA TYR A 161 -14.53 4.71 12.18
C TYR A 161 -14.88 4.18 13.58
N PRO A 162 -16.18 3.98 13.91
CA PRO A 162 -16.58 3.36 15.16
C PRO A 162 -16.32 1.86 15.14
N SER A 163 -15.35 1.39 15.93
CA SER A 163 -15.02 -0.04 16.04
C SER A 163 -16.00 -0.77 16.95
N LEU A 164 -16.25 -2.05 16.63
CA LEU A 164 -17.00 -2.99 17.47
C LEU A 164 -16.17 -3.54 18.62
N TYR A 165 -14.86 -3.36 18.59
CA TYR A 165 -13.89 -3.94 19.52
C TYR A 165 -13.13 -2.83 20.26
N ASP A 166 -12.89 -3.03 21.56
CA ASP A 166 -12.16 -2.06 22.36
C ASP A 166 -10.71 -1.90 21.84
N SER A 167 -10.31 -0.67 21.61
CA SER A 167 -8.98 -0.28 21.07
C SER A 167 -7.80 -0.63 21.98
N GLN A 168 -8.03 -1.23 23.15
CA GLN A 168 -6.97 -1.69 24.06
C GLN A 168 -6.33 -3.01 23.64
N ALA A 169 -6.93 -3.76 22.72
CA ALA A 169 -6.29 -4.88 22.04
C ALA A 169 -5.53 -4.37 20.82
N ALA A 170 -4.52 -3.84 21.03
CA ALA A 170 -3.28 -3.25 20.53
C ALA A 170 -2.98 -3.16 19.01
N TYR A 171 -3.70 -3.74 18.05
CA TYR A 171 -3.20 -3.78 16.66
C TYR A 171 -4.01 -3.02 15.63
N ALA A 172 -5.24 -2.66 15.90
CA ALA A 172 -6.04 -1.92 14.93
C ALA A 172 -6.60 -0.66 15.58
N ILE A 173 -5.83 0.42 15.57
CA ILE A 173 -6.44 1.74 15.74
C ILE A 173 -7.60 1.79 14.74
N PRO A 174 -8.84 2.16 15.16
CA PRO A 174 -10.02 2.16 14.28
C PRO A 174 -9.93 3.29 13.25
N THR A 175 -8.94 3.18 12.39
CA THR A 175 -8.57 4.19 11.39
C THR A 175 -8.03 3.48 10.16
N VAL A 176 -8.60 3.78 9.00
CA VAL A 176 -8.03 3.41 7.71
C VAL A 176 -7.13 4.53 7.25
N LYS A 177 -5.84 4.23 7.06
CA LYS A 177 -4.85 5.15 6.53
C LYS A 177 -4.85 5.08 5.02
N VAL A 178 -4.97 6.23 4.35
CA VAL A 178 -4.96 6.37 2.89
C VAL A 178 -3.77 7.21 2.49
N GLU A 179 -2.77 6.60 1.87
CA GLU A 179 -1.57 7.26 1.35
C GLU A 179 -1.76 7.53 -0.15
N ILE A 180 -1.71 8.80 -0.56
CA ILE A 180 -1.91 9.19 -1.95
C ILE A 180 -0.68 9.91 -2.46
N SER A 181 0.00 9.31 -3.45
CA SER A 181 1.14 9.92 -4.12
C SER A 181 0.72 10.50 -5.47
N VAL A 182 1.08 11.76 -5.70
CA VAL A 182 0.90 12.44 -6.99
C VAL A 182 2.09 12.25 -7.92
N LEU A 183 3.16 11.65 -7.41
CA LEU A 183 4.39 11.38 -8.17
C LEU A 183 4.53 9.94 -8.63
N SER A 184 3.74 9.01 -8.10
CA SER A 184 3.82 7.60 -8.50
C SER A 184 3.49 7.39 -9.98
N MET A 185 4.05 6.33 -10.54
CA MET A 185 3.71 5.86 -11.89
C MET A 185 2.28 5.34 -11.93
N SER A 186 1.63 5.43 -13.08
CA SER A 186 0.24 4.94 -13.29
C SER A 186 0.19 3.56 -13.94
N GLU A 187 1.28 3.07 -14.53
CA GLU A 187 1.31 1.81 -15.30
C GLU A 187 2.49 0.93 -14.87
N PRO A 188 2.45 -0.38 -15.11
CA PRO A 188 1.31 -1.16 -15.61
C PRO A 188 0.27 -1.48 -14.53
N TYR A 189 -1.00 -1.65 -14.94
CA TYR A 189 -2.11 -2.03 -14.03
C TYR A 189 -3.08 -3.00 -14.71
N GLU A 190 -3.94 -3.63 -13.91
CA GLU A 190 -5.09 -4.42 -14.37
C GLU A 190 -6.35 -4.04 -13.58
N MET A 191 -7.52 -4.35 -14.15
CA MET A 191 -8.80 -4.21 -13.45
C MET A 191 -9.03 -5.42 -12.55
N ARG A 192 -8.96 -5.23 -11.22
CA ARG A 192 -9.12 -6.31 -10.23
C ARG A 192 -10.40 -6.15 -9.44
N ARG A 193 -11.05 -7.29 -9.16
CA ARG A 193 -12.23 -7.34 -8.28
C ARG A 193 -11.76 -7.12 -6.83
N ILE A 194 -12.41 -6.21 -6.15
CA ILE A 194 -12.19 -5.92 -4.72
C ILE A 194 -13.48 -6.21 -3.97
N SER A 195 -13.36 -6.92 -2.86
CA SER A 195 -14.45 -7.23 -1.94
C SER A 195 -13.94 -7.39 -0.52
N SER A 196 -14.83 -7.37 0.47
CA SER A 196 -14.50 -7.64 1.87
C SER A 196 -14.36 -9.13 2.13
N LEU A 197 -13.66 -9.50 3.21
CA LEU A 197 -13.62 -10.89 3.68
C LEU A 197 -15.02 -11.38 4.10
N ILE A 198 -15.87 -10.49 4.57
CA ILE A 198 -17.28 -10.77 4.91
C ILE A 198 -18.03 -11.15 3.64
N GLU A 199 -17.96 -10.32 2.58
CA GLU A 199 -18.61 -10.65 1.30
C GLU A 199 -18.13 -11.99 0.73
N GLN A 200 -16.83 -12.25 0.78
CA GLN A 200 -16.26 -13.51 0.29
C GLN A 200 -16.74 -14.74 1.09
N THR A 201 -17.04 -14.58 2.37
CA THR A 201 -17.50 -15.67 3.24
C THR A 201 -19.02 -15.88 3.11
N TYR A 202 -19.78 -14.78 2.98
CA TYR A 202 -21.25 -14.77 2.93
C TYR A 202 -21.81 -14.42 1.53
N ASN A 203 -21.06 -14.69 0.48
CA ASN A 203 -21.45 -14.36 -0.91
C ASN A 203 -22.78 -14.97 -1.36
N ASN A 204 -23.18 -16.12 -0.81
CA ASN A 204 -24.44 -16.76 -1.08
C ASN A 204 -25.63 -16.06 -0.39
N GLU A 205 -25.38 -15.21 0.57
CA GLU A 205 -26.37 -14.45 1.34
C GLU A 205 -26.53 -13.01 0.85
N ASP A 206 -25.81 -12.65 -0.22
CA ASP A 206 -25.86 -11.35 -0.90
C ASP A 206 -25.51 -10.16 0.03
N VAL A 207 -24.63 -10.43 1.01
CA VAL A 207 -24.09 -9.42 1.93
C VAL A 207 -22.97 -8.65 1.24
N ASP A 208 -22.99 -7.31 1.34
CA ASP A 208 -21.98 -6.40 0.79
C ASP A 208 -21.75 -6.47 -0.73
N SER A 209 -22.63 -7.14 -1.49
CA SER A 209 -22.48 -7.24 -2.94
C SER A 209 -22.43 -5.88 -3.64
N ASP A 210 -23.05 -4.85 -3.04
CA ASP A 210 -23.03 -3.48 -3.54
C ASP A 210 -21.65 -2.80 -3.37
N LEU A 211 -20.79 -3.29 -2.46
CA LEU A 211 -19.42 -2.79 -2.27
C LEU A 211 -18.39 -3.48 -3.17
N VAL A 212 -18.83 -4.51 -3.89
CA VAL A 212 -17.95 -5.21 -4.85
C VAL A 212 -17.74 -4.33 -6.07
N GLN A 213 -16.48 -4.09 -6.41
CA GLN A 213 -16.11 -3.25 -7.54
C GLN A 213 -14.88 -3.79 -8.27
N ARG A 214 -14.66 -3.30 -9.49
CA ARG A 214 -13.42 -3.53 -10.23
C ARG A 214 -12.67 -2.23 -10.38
N ILE A 215 -11.44 -2.20 -9.88
CA ILE A 215 -10.60 -1.00 -9.87
C ILE A 215 -9.25 -1.25 -10.53
N ARG A 216 -8.63 -0.19 -11.01
CA ARG A 216 -7.25 -0.22 -11.52
C ARG A 216 -6.33 -0.57 -10.37
N THR A 217 -5.62 -1.68 -10.51
CA THR A 217 -4.71 -2.19 -9.48
C THR A 217 -3.35 -2.46 -10.10
N VAL A 218 -2.30 -1.94 -9.50
CA VAL A 218 -0.94 -2.07 -10.01
C VAL A 218 -0.56 -3.53 -10.25
N SER A 219 0.17 -3.80 -11.33
CA SER A 219 0.69 -5.13 -11.63
C SER A 219 1.65 -5.61 -10.51
N PRO A 220 1.52 -6.87 -10.04
CA PRO A 220 2.47 -7.43 -9.08
C PRO A 220 3.92 -7.46 -9.59
N ALA A 221 4.13 -7.53 -10.90
CA ALA A 221 5.45 -7.46 -11.50
C ALA A 221 6.14 -6.11 -11.18
N ARG A 222 5.40 -4.99 -11.29
CA ARG A 222 5.90 -3.69 -10.88
C ARG A 222 6.13 -3.63 -9.37
N THR A 223 5.19 -4.12 -8.56
CA THR A 223 5.30 -4.14 -7.10
C THR A 223 6.52 -4.94 -6.64
N PHE A 224 6.87 -6.04 -7.33
CA PHE A 224 8.06 -6.83 -7.07
C PHE A 224 9.34 -6.00 -7.22
N LEU A 225 9.48 -5.27 -8.34
CA LEU A 225 10.64 -4.38 -8.59
C LEU A 225 10.68 -3.24 -7.56
N GLU A 226 9.56 -2.56 -7.33
CA GLU A 226 9.50 -1.43 -6.38
C GLU A 226 9.88 -1.83 -4.95
N LYS A 227 9.51 -3.04 -4.50
CA LYS A 227 9.91 -3.56 -3.18
C LYS A 227 11.41 -3.88 -3.10
N ALA A 228 11.98 -4.45 -4.16
CA ALA A 228 13.40 -4.72 -4.24
C ALA A 228 14.22 -3.41 -4.24
N PHE A 229 13.79 -2.42 -5.03
CA PHE A 229 14.43 -1.10 -5.07
C PHE A 229 14.32 -0.35 -3.75
N LEU A 230 13.16 -0.42 -3.08
CA LEU A 230 12.99 0.17 -1.76
C LEU A 230 13.98 -0.41 -0.74
N LEU A 231 14.21 -1.72 -0.75
CA LEU A 231 15.21 -2.35 0.12
C LEU A 231 16.63 -1.92 -0.27
N CYS A 232 16.93 -1.87 -1.57
CA CYS A 232 18.22 -1.40 -2.07
C CYS A 232 18.51 0.06 -1.67
N GLU A 233 17.52 0.94 -1.73
CA GLU A 233 17.63 2.32 -1.24
C GLU A 233 17.80 2.39 0.28
N GLU A 234 17.05 1.57 1.02
CA GLU A 234 17.12 1.57 2.48
C GLU A 234 18.50 1.17 2.97
N PHE A 235 19.15 0.17 2.33
CA PHE A 235 20.48 -0.28 2.70
C PHE A 235 21.62 0.66 2.30
N GLN A 236 21.33 1.71 1.56
CA GLN A 236 22.29 2.77 1.25
C GLN A 236 22.32 3.88 2.30
N LYS A 237 21.41 3.89 3.25
CA LYS A 237 21.36 4.89 4.32
C LYS A 237 22.38 4.58 5.41
N ASP A 238 22.91 5.61 6.05
CA ASP A 238 23.83 5.46 7.21
C ASP A 238 23.18 4.67 8.36
N LYS A 239 21.87 4.79 8.53
CA LYS A 239 21.05 4.08 9.51
C LYS A 239 19.83 3.50 8.83
N PRO A 240 19.92 2.29 8.26
CA PRO A 240 18.78 1.61 7.67
C PRO A 240 17.67 1.35 8.72
N ARG A 241 16.43 1.53 8.32
CA ARG A 241 15.28 1.16 9.16
C ARG A 241 15.16 -0.35 9.22
N THR A 242 14.83 -0.86 10.39
CA THR A 242 14.55 -2.29 10.59
C THR A 242 13.07 -2.52 10.90
N HIS A 243 12.45 -1.62 11.67
CA HIS A 243 11.05 -1.74 12.09
C HIS A 243 10.08 -1.73 10.89
N ARG A 244 9.21 -2.74 10.83
CA ARG A 244 8.22 -3.00 9.77
C ARG A 244 8.80 -3.15 8.36
N MET A 245 10.09 -3.47 8.24
CA MET A 245 10.73 -3.64 6.94
C MET A 245 10.69 -5.08 6.42
N THR A 246 10.61 -6.06 7.29
CA THR A 246 10.56 -7.49 6.91
C THR A 246 9.32 -7.88 6.12
N ARG A 247 8.26 -7.05 6.17
CA ARG A 247 7.10 -7.19 5.27
C ARG A 247 7.50 -7.15 3.79
N HIS A 248 8.56 -6.44 3.42
CA HIS A 248 9.02 -6.37 2.05
C HIS A 248 9.75 -7.66 1.64
N PHE A 249 10.49 -8.28 2.54
CA PHE A 249 11.09 -9.61 2.31
C PHE A 249 10.02 -10.67 2.12
N TYR A 250 9.04 -10.70 3.02
CA TYR A 250 7.90 -11.61 2.92
C TYR A 250 7.14 -11.45 1.60
N ASP A 251 6.83 -10.22 1.22
CA ASP A 251 6.10 -9.96 -0.03
C ASP A 251 6.92 -10.37 -1.27
N LEU A 252 8.24 -10.11 -1.28
CA LEU A 252 9.12 -10.56 -2.37
C LEU A 252 9.14 -12.08 -2.47
N GLU A 253 9.26 -12.79 -1.35
CA GLU A 253 9.22 -14.24 -1.31
C GLU A 253 7.89 -14.76 -1.88
N LYS A 254 6.75 -14.23 -1.44
CA LYS A 254 5.45 -14.64 -1.96
C LYS A 254 5.28 -14.37 -3.46
N LEU A 255 5.77 -13.25 -3.94
CA LEU A 255 5.73 -12.90 -5.36
C LEU A 255 6.51 -13.88 -6.24
N THR A 256 7.58 -14.53 -5.72
CA THR A 256 8.34 -15.55 -6.48
C THR A 256 7.56 -16.83 -6.74
N HIS A 257 6.49 -17.10 -6.00
CA HIS A 257 5.57 -18.21 -6.25
C HIS A 257 4.53 -17.93 -7.33
N THR A 258 4.62 -16.78 -7.97
CA THR A 258 3.72 -16.31 -9.02
C THR A 258 4.49 -16.07 -10.32
N PRO A 259 3.82 -15.99 -11.48
CA PRO A 259 4.49 -15.65 -12.74
C PRO A 259 5.07 -14.23 -12.76
N TYR A 260 4.63 -13.37 -11.84
CA TYR A 260 4.92 -11.94 -11.88
C TYR A 260 6.39 -11.60 -11.57
N ALA A 261 7.07 -12.39 -10.74
CA ALA A 261 8.50 -12.20 -10.52
C ALA A 261 9.32 -12.48 -11.80
N GLU A 262 9.00 -13.55 -12.52
CA GLU A 262 9.64 -13.87 -13.80
C GLU A 262 9.33 -12.81 -14.86
N ILE A 263 8.07 -12.37 -14.97
CA ILE A 263 7.66 -11.28 -15.86
C ILE A 263 8.49 -10.01 -15.55
N ALA A 264 8.60 -9.64 -14.28
CA ALA A 264 9.35 -8.46 -13.84
C ALA A 264 10.83 -8.52 -14.21
N LEU A 265 11.47 -9.67 -14.01
CA LEU A 265 12.90 -9.87 -14.29
C LEU A 265 13.21 -9.93 -15.79
N ASN A 266 12.23 -10.27 -16.63
CA ASN A 266 12.36 -10.31 -18.08
C ASN A 266 11.96 -9.00 -18.78
N ASP A 267 11.20 -8.14 -18.11
CA ASP A 267 10.78 -6.83 -18.64
C ASP A 267 11.81 -5.74 -18.30
N LEU A 268 12.89 -5.69 -19.08
CA LEU A 268 13.94 -4.69 -18.88
C LEU A 268 13.47 -3.26 -19.15
N VAL A 269 12.44 -3.07 -19.97
CA VAL A 269 11.88 -1.75 -20.23
C VAL A 269 11.22 -1.22 -18.96
N LEU A 270 10.31 -1.99 -18.38
CA LEU A 270 9.68 -1.64 -17.11
C LEU A 270 10.72 -1.45 -16.00
N TYR A 271 11.72 -2.34 -15.93
CA TYR A 271 12.80 -2.25 -14.95
C TYR A 271 13.49 -0.87 -15.00
N HIS A 272 13.97 -0.48 -16.17
CA HIS A 272 14.65 0.80 -16.36
C HIS A 272 13.72 2.00 -16.16
N GLU A 273 12.48 1.92 -16.61
CA GLU A 273 11.50 2.97 -16.41
C GLU A 273 11.26 3.24 -14.92
N ILE A 274 11.19 2.20 -14.07
CA ILE A 274 11.02 2.37 -12.63
C ILE A 274 12.28 3.00 -12.01
N VAL A 275 13.49 2.54 -12.36
CA VAL A 275 14.74 3.12 -11.85
C VAL A 275 14.84 4.60 -12.21
N GLU A 276 14.60 4.97 -13.46
CA GLU A 276 14.64 6.36 -13.90
C GLU A 276 13.53 7.21 -13.28
N HIS A 277 12.34 6.62 -13.09
CA HIS A 277 11.26 7.28 -12.36
C HIS A 277 11.69 7.60 -10.92
N ARG A 278 12.27 6.63 -10.20
CA ARG A 278 12.73 6.82 -8.82
C ARG A 278 13.84 7.87 -8.75
N ARG A 279 14.82 7.79 -9.64
CA ARG A 279 15.89 8.78 -9.78
C ARG A 279 15.36 10.20 -9.96
N LYS A 280 14.34 10.37 -10.79
CA LYS A 280 13.77 11.67 -11.13
C LYS A 280 12.85 12.21 -10.05
N PHE A 281 11.92 11.40 -9.55
CA PHE A 281 10.80 11.88 -8.73
C PHE A 281 11.01 11.70 -7.24
N TYR A 282 11.68 10.65 -6.79
CA TYR A 282 11.97 10.46 -5.38
C TYR A 282 13.25 11.19 -4.99
N HIS A 283 14.28 11.09 -5.79
CA HIS A 283 15.53 11.85 -5.70
C HIS A 283 16.08 11.93 -4.26
N VAL A 284 16.18 10.78 -3.59
CA VAL A 284 16.68 10.71 -2.20
C VAL A 284 18.18 10.98 -2.19
N GLY A 285 18.60 12.02 -1.46
CA GLY A 285 19.96 12.56 -1.57
C GLY A 285 21.11 11.60 -1.17
N CYS A 286 20.84 10.55 -0.39
CA CYS A 286 21.83 9.54 -0.01
C CYS A 286 21.81 8.30 -0.92
N VAL A 287 20.94 8.26 -1.94
CA VAL A 287 20.74 7.09 -2.79
C VAL A 287 21.45 7.25 -4.13
N ASP A 288 22.30 6.28 -4.44
CA ASP A 288 22.85 6.05 -5.76
C ASP A 288 21.96 5.07 -6.53
N TYR A 289 21.16 5.59 -7.45
CA TYR A 289 20.21 4.79 -8.25
C TYR A 289 20.89 3.84 -9.23
N ASP A 290 22.18 3.97 -9.50
CA ASP A 290 22.92 2.99 -10.29
C ASP A 290 23.11 1.67 -9.53
N LYS A 291 22.93 1.67 -8.21
CA LYS A 291 22.87 0.47 -7.39
C LYS A 291 21.56 -0.31 -7.50
N GLU A 292 20.52 0.26 -8.07
CA GLU A 292 19.31 -0.46 -8.40
C GLU A 292 19.43 -1.26 -9.71
N LEU A 293 20.45 -0.97 -10.53
CA LEU A 293 20.68 -1.73 -11.77
C LEU A 293 20.98 -3.20 -11.47
N PRO A 294 20.60 -4.14 -12.35
CA PRO A 294 20.65 -5.57 -12.07
C PRO A 294 21.98 -6.08 -11.51
N ALA A 295 23.10 -5.63 -12.07
CA ALA A 295 24.42 -6.10 -11.63
C ALA A 295 24.81 -5.63 -10.21
N ASN A 296 24.19 -4.58 -9.70
CA ASN A 296 24.63 -3.88 -8.49
C ASN A 296 23.64 -4.02 -7.33
N ILE A 297 22.43 -4.52 -7.60
CA ILE A 297 21.34 -4.51 -6.62
C ILE A 297 21.71 -5.26 -5.35
N GLN A 298 21.40 -4.66 -4.21
CA GLN A 298 21.62 -5.20 -2.87
C GLN A 298 20.30 -5.18 -2.10
N ILE A 299 19.70 -6.36 -1.88
CA ILE A 299 18.46 -6.52 -1.12
C ILE A 299 18.62 -7.43 0.10
N VAL A 300 19.81 -7.96 0.33
CA VAL A 300 20.17 -8.70 1.54
C VAL A 300 20.80 -7.71 2.52
N PRO A 301 20.31 -7.63 3.76
CA PRO A 301 20.87 -6.75 4.78
C PRO A 301 22.28 -7.19 5.19
N SER A 302 23.05 -6.27 5.79
CA SER A 302 24.36 -6.60 6.38
C SER A 302 24.18 -7.47 7.62
N ASP A 303 25.22 -8.26 7.96
CA ASP A 303 25.23 -9.15 9.12
C ASP A 303 24.92 -8.41 10.44
N GLU A 304 25.35 -7.15 10.56
CA GLU A 304 25.11 -6.30 11.72
C GLU A 304 23.62 -6.01 11.98
N LEU A 305 22.82 -6.04 10.93
CA LEU A 305 21.38 -5.74 10.98
C LEU A 305 20.52 -7.01 11.11
N MET A 306 21.06 -8.20 10.90
CA MET A 306 20.30 -9.46 10.84
C MET A 306 19.46 -9.70 12.08
N SER A 307 20.02 -9.50 13.29
CA SER A 307 19.29 -9.71 14.53
C SER A 307 18.10 -8.76 14.71
N ALA A 308 18.23 -7.52 14.23
CA ALA A 308 17.15 -6.54 14.30
C ALA A 308 16.01 -6.87 13.30
N TYR A 309 16.38 -7.36 12.11
CA TYR A 309 15.37 -7.84 11.13
C TYR A 309 14.72 -9.14 11.59
N GLU A 310 15.45 -10.05 12.26
CA GLU A 310 14.84 -11.26 12.82
C GLU A 310 13.81 -10.93 13.88
N ALA A 311 14.11 -9.96 14.75
CA ALA A 311 13.16 -9.48 15.76
C ALA A 311 11.90 -8.88 15.11
N ASP A 312 12.05 -8.00 14.11
CA ASP A 312 10.94 -7.41 13.33
C ASP A 312 10.10 -8.49 12.62
N TYR A 313 10.77 -9.50 12.06
CA TYR A 313 10.07 -10.59 11.39
C TYR A 313 9.26 -11.47 12.36
N ASN A 314 9.82 -11.77 13.54
CA ASN A 314 9.13 -12.57 14.54
C ASN A 314 7.90 -11.84 15.08
N GLU A 315 8.00 -10.53 15.34
CA GLU A 315 6.84 -9.69 15.69
C GLU A 315 5.77 -9.72 14.59
N MET A 316 6.18 -9.59 13.32
CA MET A 316 5.27 -9.66 12.18
C MET A 316 4.59 -11.04 12.05
N LYS A 317 5.33 -12.13 12.29
CA LYS A 317 4.78 -13.50 12.27
C LYS A 317 3.67 -13.70 13.27
N GLU A 318 3.88 -13.23 14.49
CA GLU A 318 2.93 -13.39 15.59
C GLU A 318 1.66 -12.58 15.41
N SER A 319 1.77 -11.39 14.77
CA SER A 319 0.71 -10.40 14.80
C SER A 319 0.03 -10.19 13.44
N PHE A 320 0.71 -10.47 12.33
CA PHE A 320 0.25 -10.02 11.01
C PHE A 320 0.19 -11.11 9.93
N ILE A 321 0.86 -12.25 10.11
CA ILE A 321 0.88 -13.30 9.07
C ILE A 321 -0.11 -14.40 9.42
N TYR A 322 -0.92 -14.77 8.43
CA TYR A 322 -1.85 -15.90 8.52
C TYR A 322 -1.22 -17.15 7.93
N GLY A 323 -1.42 -18.30 8.58
CA GLY A 323 -0.87 -19.58 8.16
C GLY A 323 0.56 -19.84 8.65
N GLN A 324 1.36 -20.51 7.84
CA GLN A 324 2.72 -20.96 8.21
C GLN A 324 3.78 -20.25 7.37
N PRO A 325 4.35 -19.12 7.84
CA PRO A 325 5.46 -18.48 7.16
C PRO A 325 6.77 -19.25 7.38
N LEU A 326 7.74 -19.02 6.49
CA LEU A 326 9.10 -19.54 6.62
C LEU A 326 9.76 -19.12 7.94
N ALA A 327 10.74 -19.88 8.40
CA ALA A 327 11.66 -19.39 9.43
C ALA A 327 12.50 -18.23 8.86
N PHE A 328 12.97 -17.32 9.73
CA PHE A 328 13.72 -16.13 9.27
C PHE A 328 14.95 -16.49 8.43
N GLY A 329 15.72 -17.49 8.85
CA GLY A 329 16.90 -17.96 8.10
C GLY A 329 16.52 -18.45 6.69
N GLU A 330 15.47 -19.24 6.57
CA GLU A 330 14.96 -19.71 5.27
C GLU A 330 14.49 -18.56 4.39
N LEU A 331 13.81 -17.55 4.99
CA LEU A 331 13.42 -16.35 4.27
C LEU A 331 14.65 -15.61 3.72
N MET A 332 15.70 -15.44 4.52
CA MET A 332 16.93 -14.77 4.08
C MET A 332 17.66 -15.52 2.96
N GLU A 333 17.66 -16.86 2.99
CA GLU A 333 18.18 -17.67 1.88
C GLU A 333 17.37 -17.43 0.58
N LYS A 334 16.05 -17.29 0.69
CA LYS A 334 15.21 -16.93 -0.46
C LYS A 334 15.51 -15.52 -0.97
N ILE A 335 15.68 -14.54 -0.07
CA ILE A 335 16.02 -13.17 -0.47
C ILE A 335 17.40 -13.12 -1.15
N ALA A 336 18.38 -13.87 -0.64
CA ALA A 336 19.68 -14.00 -1.31
C ALA A 336 19.54 -14.63 -2.71
N SER A 337 18.72 -15.65 -2.85
CA SER A 337 18.43 -16.27 -4.16
C SER A 337 17.74 -15.28 -5.13
N ILE A 338 16.81 -14.47 -4.64
CA ILE A 338 16.15 -13.42 -5.43
C ILE A 338 17.18 -12.38 -5.87
N GLN A 339 18.10 -11.97 -5.01
CA GLN A 339 19.18 -11.05 -5.37
C GLN A 339 20.04 -11.59 -6.51
N GLU A 340 20.39 -12.88 -6.48
CA GLU A 340 21.14 -13.50 -7.56
C GLU A 340 20.32 -13.61 -8.87
N LEU A 341 19.00 -13.79 -8.78
CA LEU A 341 18.14 -13.72 -9.97
C LEU A 341 18.20 -12.32 -10.62
N PHE A 342 18.13 -11.25 -9.83
CA PHE A 342 18.33 -9.89 -10.34
C PHE A 342 19.72 -9.75 -11.02
N ARG A 343 20.78 -10.17 -10.35
CA ARG A 343 22.15 -10.06 -10.85
C ARG A 343 22.43 -10.89 -12.09
N SER A 344 21.66 -11.95 -12.29
CA SER A 344 21.77 -12.81 -13.48
C SER A 344 21.14 -12.19 -14.74
N ILE A 345 20.38 -11.09 -14.59
CA ILE A 345 19.79 -10.38 -15.72
C ILE A 345 20.92 -9.85 -16.62
N LYS A 346 21.02 -10.39 -17.83
CA LYS A 346 22.02 -9.92 -18.80
C LYS A 346 21.53 -8.59 -19.38
N SER A 347 22.28 -7.53 -19.12
CA SER A 347 22.12 -6.30 -19.90
C SER A 347 22.28 -6.68 -21.37
N LYS A 348 21.24 -6.50 -22.17
CA LYS A 348 21.41 -6.54 -23.61
C LYS A 348 22.39 -5.41 -23.94
N LYS A 349 23.63 -5.77 -24.27
CA LYS A 349 24.56 -4.80 -24.89
C LYS A 349 23.89 -4.33 -26.17
N ASN A 350 23.48 -3.06 -26.17
CA ASN A 350 23.16 -2.34 -27.43
C ASN A 350 24.37 -2.29 -28.34
#